data_b2841c875448cce59afa345f761594fb
#
_entry.id   b2841c875448cce59afa345f761594fb
#
_cell.length_a   1.000
_cell.length_b   1.000
_cell.length_c   1.000
_cell.angle_alpha   90.00
_cell.angle_beta   90.00
_cell.angle_gamma   90.00
#
_symmetry.space_group_name_H-M   'P 1'
#
loop_
_entity.id
_entity.type
_entity.pdbx_description
1 polymer ?
#
loop_
_entity_poly.entity_id
_entity_poly.type
_entity_poly.pdbx_seq_one_letter_code
_entity_poly.pdbx_strand_id
1 'polypeptide(L)'
;MDHNFSESLITRKEAVVSSKGIVASQHKLASRAGAKVLAEGGNAVDAAVATAFTVSVLEPWMSGIGGGGHMLIHDAPSGKVHAIDFGMRSPIGLDPEDYPLSGEGVASDLFPWPRVVEDRNIVGATSIAVPGQVDGMRVALENFGSRSWKESLQPAIQAAEAGMQIDWYATLLIGSAAAELNHYPCTRETYLVDGHPPAPPWTAGAVPRKHFPYLTKTLKHLAEAGPRDFYEGRLASTLVEDISRCGGILSRDCLLYTSPSPRD
;
A
#
# COMPACT_ATOMS: atom_id res chain seq x y z
N MET A 1 -17.26 30.71 26.49
CA MET A 1 -16.84 29.51 25.74
C MET A 1 -17.65 29.54 24.45
N ASP A 2 -17.04 30.04 23.40
CA ASP A 2 -17.70 30.04 22.09
C ASP A 2 -17.71 28.60 21.59
N HIS A 3 -18.87 27.97 21.67
CA HIS A 3 -19.11 26.71 21.03
C HIS A 3 -19.25 26.99 19.52
N ASN A 4 -18.13 27.03 18.82
CA ASN A 4 -18.12 27.00 17.36
C ASN A 4 -18.52 25.60 16.88
N PHE A 5 -19.78 25.23 17.10
CA PHE A 5 -20.40 24.25 16.25
C PHE A 5 -20.50 24.89 14.86
N SER A 6 -19.74 24.39 13.92
CA SER A 6 -19.92 24.78 12.54
C SER A 6 -21.33 24.35 12.12
N GLU A 7 -22.22 25.29 11.93
CA GLU A 7 -23.57 25.04 11.36
C GLU A 7 -23.47 24.68 9.88
N SER A 8 -22.27 24.76 9.29
CA SER A 8 -22.01 24.44 7.91
C SER A 8 -21.37 23.05 7.77
N LEU A 9 -22.03 22.14 7.06
CA LEU A 9 -21.49 20.88 6.60
C LEU A 9 -20.48 21.04 5.46
N ILE A 10 -20.19 22.26 5.04
CA ILE A 10 -19.24 22.54 3.96
C ILE A 10 -17.84 22.61 4.54
N THR A 11 -17.07 21.56 4.33
CA THR A 11 -15.64 21.56 4.62
C THR A 11 -14.89 22.17 3.43
N ARG A 12 -14.30 23.34 3.61
CA ARG A 12 -13.42 23.97 2.63
C ARG A 12 -11.97 23.72 3.04
N LYS A 13 -11.19 23.14 2.14
CA LYS A 13 -9.73 23.10 2.25
C LYS A 13 -9.17 24.27 1.46
N GLU A 14 -8.21 24.99 2.02
CA GLU A 14 -7.48 26.01 1.28
C GLU A 14 -6.73 25.38 0.12
N ALA A 15 -6.76 26.08 -1.03
CA ALA A 15 -5.98 25.66 -2.19
C ALA A 15 -4.48 25.87 -1.90
N VAL A 16 -3.69 24.84 -2.17
CA VAL A 16 -2.23 24.94 -2.08
C VAL A 16 -1.70 25.40 -3.44
N VAL A 17 -0.96 26.49 -3.43
CA VAL A 17 -0.30 27.05 -4.62
C VAL A 17 1.20 27.05 -4.40
N SER A 18 1.97 26.58 -5.37
CA SER A 18 3.43 26.55 -5.32
C SER A 18 4.02 26.74 -6.70
N SER A 19 5.08 27.51 -6.80
CA SER A 19 5.90 27.63 -8.01
C SER A 19 7.01 26.58 -8.12
N LYS A 20 7.23 25.77 -7.07
CA LYS A 20 8.33 24.81 -6.99
C LYS A 20 7.89 23.35 -7.15
N GLY A 21 6.61 23.08 -6.98
CA GLY A 21 6.05 21.73 -7.08
C GLY A 21 4.99 21.47 -6.00
N ILE A 22 4.14 20.50 -6.25
CA ILE A 22 3.07 20.06 -5.35
C ILE A 22 3.09 18.55 -5.28
N VAL A 23 2.89 18.01 -4.08
CA VAL A 23 2.65 16.59 -3.84
C VAL A 23 1.30 16.43 -3.17
N ALA A 24 0.44 15.61 -3.77
CA ALA A 24 -0.85 15.26 -3.23
C ALA A 24 -0.94 13.74 -3.05
N SER A 25 -1.45 13.31 -1.90
CA SER A 25 -1.76 11.91 -1.63
C SER A 25 -2.90 11.84 -0.61
N GLN A 26 -3.44 10.65 -0.41
CA GLN A 26 -4.50 10.40 0.56
C GLN A 26 -4.09 10.79 1.98
N HIS A 27 -2.81 10.57 2.35
CA HIS A 27 -2.34 10.82 3.71
C HIS A 27 -1.37 12.01 3.79
N LYS A 28 -1.65 12.96 4.70
CA LYS A 28 -0.86 14.19 4.88
C LYS A 28 0.64 13.95 5.12
N LEU A 29 1.00 12.92 5.90
CA LEU A 29 2.40 12.62 6.18
C LEU A 29 3.11 12.05 4.94
N ALA A 30 2.42 11.28 4.10
CA ALA A 30 2.96 10.81 2.85
C ALA A 30 3.20 11.95 1.85
N SER A 31 2.24 12.88 1.72
CA SER A 31 2.45 14.10 0.92
C SER A 31 3.63 14.93 1.41
N ARG A 32 3.80 15.05 2.74
CA ARG A 32 4.96 15.75 3.33
C ARG A 32 6.28 15.05 3.04
N ALA A 33 6.31 13.71 3.01
CA ALA A 33 7.50 12.94 2.66
C ALA A 33 7.95 13.27 1.22
N GLY A 34 7.03 13.22 0.25
CA GLY A 34 7.33 13.59 -1.12
C GLY A 34 7.69 15.07 -1.30
N ALA A 35 6.99 15.98 -0.62
CA ALA A 35 7.32 17.41 -0.66
C ALA A 35 8.73 17.69 -0.08
N LYS A 36 9.15 16.95 0.96
CA LYS A 36 10.51 17.03 1.48
C LYS A 36 11.54 16.58 0.44
N VAL A 37 11.26 15.47 -0.28
CA VAL A 37 12.12 14.99 -1.37
C VAL A 37 12.32 16.07 -2.44
N LEU A 38 11.24 16.75 -2.87
CA LEU A 38 11.34 17.88 -3.80
C LEU A 38 12.15 19.04 -3.23
N ALA A 39 11.95 19.41 -1.96
CA ALA A 39 12.67 20.48 -1.30
C ALA A 39 14.18 20.21 -1.18
N GLU A 40 14.57 18.96 -1.11
CA GLU A 40 15.95 18.48 -1.05
C GLU A 40 16.58 18.24 -2.43
N GLY A 41 15.90 18.66 -3.51
CA GLY A 41 16.43 18.58 -4.89
C GLY A 41 16.13 17.30 -5.64
N GLY A 42 15.32 16.38 -5.09
CA GLY A 42 14.78 15.25 -5.84
C GLY A 42 13.76 15.70 -6.88
N ASN A 43 13.55 14.89 -7.91
CA ASN A 43 12.57 15.17 -8.95
C ASN A 43 11.15 14.64 -8.60
N ALA A 44 10.21 14.80 -9.53
CA ALA A 44 8.82 14.38 -9.33
C ALA A 44 8.67 12.86 -9.14
N VAL A 45 9.52 12.07 -9.82
CA VAL A 45 9.50 10.59 -9.68
C VAL A 45 10.03 10.16 -8.32
N ASP A 46 11.13 10.76 -7.85
CA ASP A 46 11.66 10.51 -6.49
C ASP A 46 10.60 10.81 -5.42
N ALA A 47 9.92 11.95 -5.58
CA ALA A 47 8.85 12.36 -4.67
C ALA A 47 7.65 11.41 -4.71
N ALA A 48 7.24 10.95 -5.90
CA ALA A 48 6.14 10.01 -6.07
C ALA A 48 6.46 8.66 -5.42
N VAL A 49 7.66 8.12 -5.65
CA VAL A 49 8.09 6.84 -5.07
C VAL A 49 8.17 6.92 -3.55
N ALA A 50 8.79 7.97 -3.00
CA ALA A 50 8.83 8.18 -1.54
C ALA A 50 7.43 8.32 -0.92
N THR A 51 6.52 9.03 -1.62
CA THR A 51 5.13 9.16 -1.21
C THR A 51 4.41 7.82 -1.23
N ALA A 52 4.56 7.03 -2.31
CA ALA A 52 3.92 5.74 -2.48
C ALA A 52 4.35 4.73 -1.40
N PHE A 53 5.65 4.63 -1.11
CA PHE A 53 6.11 3.77 0.00
C PHE A 53 5.67 4.28 1.37
N THR A 54 5.59 5.60 1.57
CA THR A 54 5.14 6.15 2.85
C THR A 54 3.65 5.93 3.07
N VAL A 55 2.80 6.10 2.04
CA VAL A 55 1.36 5.83 2.16
C VAL A 55 1.09 4.34 2.36
N SER A 56 1.93 3.45 1.81
CA SER A 56 1.83 2.00 2.05
C SER A 56 1.98 1.59 3.52
N VAL A 57 2.62 2.42 4.33
CA VAL A 57 2.72 2.23 5.79
C VAL A 57 1.54 2.85 6.52
N LEU A 58 1.07 4.01 6.04
CA LEU A 58 0.12 4.84 6.76
C LEU A 58 -1.34 4.51 6.43
N GLU A 59 -1.58 3.87 5.29
CA GLU A 59 -2.91 3.45 4.83
C GLU A 59 -2.88 2.03 4.25
N PRO A 60 -2.61 1.01 5.07
CA PRO A 60 -2.39 -0.37 4.61
C PRO A 60 -3.64 -1.03 4.01
N TRP A 61 -4.81 -0.43 4.17
CA TRP A 61 -6.10 -0.89 3.60
C TRP A 61 -6.27 -0.52 2.12
N MET A 62 -5.55 0.48 1.61
CA MET A 62 -5.65 0.94 0.21
C MET A 62 -4.32 0.92 -0.51
N SER A 63 -3.21 0.70 0.20
CA SER A 63 -1.87 0.73 -0.37
C SER A 63 -0.96 -0.26 0.36
N GLY A 64 0.05 -0.78 -0.33
CA GLY A 64 0.99 -1.72 0.29
C GLY A 64 2.11 -2.13 -0.68
N ILE A 65 3.24 -2.60 -0.13
CA ILE A 65 4.33 -3.14 -0.94
C ILE A 65 3.94 -4.44 -1.67
N GLY A 66 2.86 -5.09 -1.23
CA GLY A 66 2.25 -6.25 -1.89
C GLY A 66 1.19 -5.88 -2.93
N GLY A 67 0.99 -4.61 -3.23
CA GLY A 67 0.03 -4.12 -4.20
C GLY A 67 0.60 -3.97 -5.61
N GLY A 68 -0.07 -3.15 -6.40
CA GLY A 68 0.32 -2.76 -7.74
C GLY A 68 -0.31 -1.42 -8.12
N GLY A 69 -0.09 -1.00 -9.36
CA GLY A 69 -0.62 0.27 -9.84
C GLY A 69 -0.13 0.64 -11.23
N HIS A 70 -0.35 1.90 -11.57
CA HIS A 70 0.11 2.50 -12.80
C HIS A 70 0.77 3.85 -12.49
N MET A 71 1.78 4.21 -13.26
CA MET A 71 2.44 5.50 -13.15
C MET A 71 2.51 6.16 -14.53
N LEU A 72 2.06 7.41 -14.61
CA LEU A 72 2.25 8.26 -15.77
C LEU A 72 3.30 9.32 -15.43
N ILE A 73 4.30 9.45 -16.28
CA ILE A 73 5.42 10.36 -16.11
C ILE A 73 5.49 11.28 -17.34
N HIS A 74 5.30 12.57 -17.14
CA HIS A 74 5.57 13.56 -18.16
C HIS A 74 7.04 14.00 -18.06
N ASP A 75 7.82 13.67 -19.07
CA ASP A 75 9.20 14.11 -19.18
C ASP A 75 9.25 15.48 -19.90
N ALA A 76 9.40 16.53 -19.13
CA ALA A 76 9.35 17.89 -19.64
C ALA A 76 10.44 18.20 -20.68
N PRO A 77 11.71 17.72 -20.56
CA PRO A 77 12.73 17.94 -21.57
C PRO A 77 12.37 17.38 -22.94
N SER A 78 11.82 16.19 -23.01
CA SER A 78 11.44 15.55 -24.29
C SER A 78 10.00 15.82 -24.72
N GLY A 79 9.15 16.33 -23.80
CA GLY A 79 7.71 16.49 -24.00
C GLY A 79 6.95 15.17 -24.09
N LYS A 80 7.57 14.04 -23.81
CA LYS A 80 6.95 12.72 -23.88
C LYS A 80 6.24 12.37 -22.58
N VAL A 81 5.23 11.51 -22.70
CA VAL A 81 4.57 10.87 -21.58
C VAL A 81 4.92 9.38 -21.60
N HIS A 82 5.41 8.88 -20.47
CA HIS A 82 5.72 7.48 -20.27
C HIS A 82 4.71 6.84 -19.33
N ALA A 83 4.31 5.60 -19.61
CA ALA A 83 3.46 4.82 -18.76
C ALA A 83 4.22 3.61 -18.24
N ILE A 84 4.16 3.37 -16.92
CA ILE A 84 4.67 2.15 -16.29
C ILE A 84 3.47 1.42 -15.74
N ASP A 85 3.22 0.21 -16.26
CA ASP A 85 2.17 -0.69 -15.80
C ASP A 85 2.79 -1.73 -14.86
N PHE A 86 2.46 -1.65 -13.60
CA PHE A 86 2.84 -2.60 -12.55
C PHE A 86 1.61 -3.10 -11.79
N GLY A 87 0.48 -3.21 -12.51
CA GLY A 87 -0.74 -3.82 -11.98
C GLY A 87 -0.50 -5.23 -11.46
N MET A 88 -1.27 -5.61 -10.48
CA MET A 88 -1.24 -6.97 -9.94
C MET A 88 -1.67 -7.98 -11.01
N ARG A 89 -1.09 -9.17 -10.96
CA ARG A 89 -1.41 -10.27 -11.88
C ARG A 89 -1.96 -11.46 -11.12
N SER A 90 -2.77 -12.28 -11.75
CA SER A 90 -3.18 -13.56 -11.20
C SER A 90 -1.95 -14.48 -11.08
N PRO A 91 -1.87 -15.31 -10.02
CA PRO A 91 -0.85 -16.35 -9.92
C PRO A 91 -0.89 -17.32 -11.10
N ILE A 92 0.28 -17.83 -11.49
CA ILE A 92 0.38 -18.93 -12.46
C ILE A 92 -0.28 -20.17 -11.84
N GLY A 93 -1.11 -20.85 -12.62
CA GLY A 93 -1.84 -22.04 -12.15
C GLY A 93 -3.12 -21.72 -11.37
N LEU A 94 -3.58 -20.46 -11.38
CA LEU A 94 -4.93 -20.16 -10.91
C LEU A 94 -5.94 -20.88 -11.79
N ASP A 95 -6.75 -21.73 -11.15
CA ASP A 95 -7.85 -22.43 -11.81
C ASP A 95 -9.18 -21.75 -11.43
N PRO A 96 -9.98 -21.26 -12.38
CA PRO A 96 -11.29 -20.70 -12.09
C PRO A 96 -12.25 -21.69 -11.41
N GLU A 97 -12.06 -22.99 -11.57
CA GLU A 97 -12.87 -24.04 -10.91
C GLU A 97 -12.65 -24.08 -9.39
N ASP A 98 -11.51 -23.58 -8.91
CA ASP A 98 -11.24 -23.42 -7.47
C ASP A 98 -12.04 -22.25 -6.84
N TYR A 99 -12.72 -21.45 -7.67
CA TYR A 99 -13.52 -20.29 -7.26
C TYR A 99 -14.96 -20.38 -7.74
N PRO A 100 -15.69 -21.46 -7.36
CA PRO A 100 -17.05 -21.66 -7.83
C PRO A 100 -17.98 -20.55 -7.31
N LEU A 101 -18.92 -20.13 -8.17
CA LEU A 101 -19.95 -19.19 -7.76
C LEU A 101 -20.88 -19.83 -6.72
N SER A 102 -21.26 -19.06 -5.70
CA SER A 102 -22.16 -19.52 -4.63
C SER A 102 -23.60 -19.73 -5.13
N GLY A 103 -23.94 -19.11 -6.26
CA GLY A 103 -25.32 -19.08 -6.77
C GLY A 103 -26.23 -18.08 -6.01
N GLU A 104 -25.73 -17.43 -4.97
CA GLU A 104 -26.50 -16.52 -4.13
C GLU A 104 -25.73 -15.21 -3.88
N GLY A 105 -26.46 -14.08 -3.98
CA GLY A 105 -25.97 -12.77 -3.57
C GLY A 105 -24.85 -12.20 -4.48
N VAL A 106 -24.31 -11.10 -4.00
CA VAL A 106 -23.16 -10.40 -4.59
C VAL A 106 -22.02 -10.34 -3.60
N ALA A 107 -20.82 -10.22 -4.10
CA ALA A 107 -19.62 -10.03 -3.28
C ALA A 107 -19.70 -8.73 -2.47
N SER A 108 -19.11 -8.73 -1.28
CA SER A 108 -18.98 -7.55 -0.42
C SER A 108 -17.79 -6.68 -0.80
N ASP A 109 -17.49 -6.61 -2.10
CA ASP A 109 -16.38 -5.86 -2.69
C ASP A 109 -16.85 -4.50 -3.23
N LEU A 110 -15.92 -3.73 -3.80
CA LEU A 110 -16.17 -2.43 -4.46
C LEU A 110 -17.17 -2.55 -5.63
N PHE A 111 -17.29 -3.73 -6.21
CA PHE A 111 -18.17 -4.01 -7.34
C PHE A 111 -19.13 -5.16 -7.01
N PRO A 112 -20.37 -5.11 -7.51
CA PRO A 112 -21.38 -6.13 -7.26
C PRO A 112 -21.18 -7.38 -8.13
N TRP A 113 -20.02 -8.01 -8.03
CA TRP A 113 -19.74 -9.27 -8.72
C TRP A 113 -20.58 -10.41 -8.13
N PRO A 114 -20.89 -11.45 -8.92
CA PRO A 114 -21.45 -12.69 -8.38
C PRO A 114 -20.53 -13.24 -7.27
N ARG A 115 -21.12 -13.64 -6.15
CA ARG A 115 -20.39 -14.11 -5.00
C ARG A 115 -19.73 -15.47 -5.26
N VAL A 116 -18.47 -15.60 -4.87
CA VAL A 116 -17.76 -16.89 -4.85
C VAL A 116 -17.96 -17.57 -3.49
N VAL A 117 -17.96 -18.90 -3.48
CA VAL A 117 -18.03 -19.70 -2.25
C VAL A 117 -16.91 -19.27 -1.28
N GLU A 118 -17.27 -19.04 -0.03
CA GLU A 118 -16.34 -18.63 1.05
C GLU A 118 -15.61 -17.30 0.79
N ASP A 119 -16.04 -16.51 -0.16
CA ASP A 119 -15.36 -15.27 -0.59
C ASP A 119 -13.86 -15.46 -0.90
N ARG A 120 -13.44 -16.65 -1.37
CA ARG A 120 -12.06 -17.08 -1.59
C ARG A 120 -11.27 -16.20 -2.55
N ASN A 121 -11.96 -15.47 -3.43
CA ASN A 121 -11.39 -14.51 -4.36
C ASN A 121 -11.17 -13.12 -3.74
N ILE A 122 -11.66 -12.86 -2.52
CA ILE A 122 -11.60 -11.55 -1.83
C ILE A 122 -10.82 -11.65 -0.54
N VAL A 123 -11.00 -12.74 0.22
CA VAL A 123 -10.47 -12.88 1.59
C VAL A 123 -9.52 -14.07 1.69
N GLY A 124 -8.42 -13.88 2.40
CA GLY A 124 -7.46 -14.94 2.72
C GLY A 124 -6.35 -15.13 1.70
N ALA A 125 -5.58 -16.20 1.88
CA ALA A 125 -4.37 -16.44 1.10
C ALA A 125 -4.65 -16.78 -0.38
N THR A 126 -5.83 -17.29 -0.68
CA THR A 126 -6.27 -17.61 -2.05
C THR A 126 -6.60 -16.38 -2.89
N SER A 127 -6.85 -15.22 -2.25
CA SER A 127 -7.12 -13.95 -2.93
C SER A 127 -5.86 -13.15 -3.25
N ILE A 128 -4.68 -13.62 -2.84
CA ILE A 128 -3.43 -12.87 -3.00
C ILE A 128 -2.98 -12.91 -4.47
N ALA A 129 -2.92 -11.74 -5.06
CA ALA A 129 -2.37 -11.55 -6.40
C ALA A 129 -0.84 -11.39 -6.37
N VAL A 130 -0.20 -11.56 -7.53
CA VAL A 130 1.24 -11.33 -7.68
C VAL A 130 1.53 -9.84 -7.62
N PRO A 131 2.35 -9.37 -6.65
CA PRO A 131 2.56 -7.95 -6.41
C PRO A 131 3.49 -7.31 -7.45
N GLY A 132 3.12 -6.10 -7.93
CA GLY A 132 3.91 -5.33 -8.89
C GLY A 132 4.57 -4.06 -8.32
N GLN A 133 4.11 -3.59 -7.15
CA GLN A 133 4.46 -2.29 -6.58
C GLN A 133 5.98 -2.05 -6.47
N VAL A 134 6.71 -3.00 -5.90
CA VAL A 134 8.16 -2.82 -5.63
C VAL A 134 8.94 -2.71 -6.93
N ASP A 135 8.63 -3.54 -7.93
CA ASP A 135 9.33 -3.51 -9.21
C ASP A 135 8.92 -2.31 -10.07
N GLY A 136 7.64 -1.91 -10.01
CA GLY A 136 7.19 -0.67 -10.65
C GLY A 136 7.92 0.57 -10.15
N MET A 137 8.10 0.68 -8.84
CA MET A 137 8.86 1.77 -8.22
C MET A 137 10.35 1.71 -8.58
N ARG A 138 10.94 0.50 -8.69
CA ARG A 138 12.31 0.30 -9.18
C ARG A 138 12.46 0.82 -10.60
N VAL A 139 11.60 0.38 -11.52
CA VAL A 139 11.63 0.81 -12.93
C VAL A 139 11.49 2.34 -13.05
N ALA A 140 10.60 2.93 -12.26
CA ALA A 140 10.41 4.38 -12.24
C ALA A 140 11.70 5.11 -11.80
N LEU A 141 12.33 4.67 -10.71
CA LEU A 141 13.56 5.28 -10.21
C LEU A 141 14.73 5.09 -11.16
N GLU A 142 14.94 3.88 -11.71
CA GLU A 142 16.07 3.58 -12.60
C GLU A 142 16.01 4.38 -13.91
N ASN A 143 14.81 4.65 -14.44
CA ASN A 143 14.69 5.34 -15.72
C ASN A 143 14.46 6.85 -15.58
N PHE A 144 13.87 7.31 -14.49
CA PHE A 144 13.41 8.70 -14.36
C PHE A 144 13.76 9.34 -13.02
N GLY A 145 14.21 8.57 -12.03
CA GLY A 145 14.60 9.07 -10.72
C GLY A 145 16.01 9.67 -10.71
N SER A 146 16.31 10.40 -9.66
CA SER A 146 17.63 10.94 -9.37
C SER A 146 18.21 10.46 -8.04
N ARG A 147 17.39 9.81 -7.22
CA ARG A 147 17.78 9.27 -5.91
C ARG A 147 17.97 7.77 -5.94
N SER A 148 18.79 7.28 -5.04
CA SER A 148 18.97 5.85 -4.85
C SER A 148 17.72 5.18 -4.27
N TRP A 149 17.59 3.88 -4.52
CA TRP A 149 16.55 3.04 -3.92
C TRP A 149 16.48 3.19 -2.40
N LYS A 150 17.64 3.12 -1.74
CA LYS A 150 17.74 3.22 -0.28
C LYS A 150 17.24 4.55 0.24
N GLU A 151 17.60 5.66 -0.38
CA GLU A 151 17.13 7.00 0.00
C GLU A 151 15.61 7.12 -0.18
N SER A 152 15.05 6.55 -1.25
CA SER A 152 13.63 6.61 -1.55
C SER A 152 12.75 5.85 -0.55
N LEU A 153 13.29 4.84 0.16
CA LEU A 153 12.59 4.11 1.20
C LEU A 153 12.69 4.76 2.58
N GLN A 154 13.64 5.67 2.83
CA GLN A 154 13.86 6.26 4.15
C GLN A 154 12.61 6.90 4.78
N PRO A 155 11.78 7.69 4.03
CA PRO A 155 10.57 8.26 4.62
C PRO A 155 9.57 7.20 5.08
N ALA A 156 9.43 6.11 4.34
CA ALA A 156 8.55 4.99 4.69
C ALA A 156 9.07 4.22 5.92
N ILE A 157 10.38 4.01 6.01
CA ILE A 157 11.02 3.39 7.19
C ILE A 157 10.77 4.26 8.43
N GLN A 158 10.98 5.57 8.33
CA GLN A 158 10.71 6.51 9.43
C GLN A 158 9.24 6.51 9.84
N ALA A 159 8.31 6.44 8.88
CA ALA A 159 6.88 6.33 9.16
C ALA A 159 6.54 5.01 9.87
N ALA A 160 7.14 3.90 9.45
CA ALA A 160 6.94 2.58 10.06
C ALA A 160 7.50 2.51 11.49
N GLU A 161 8.65 3.13 11.75
CA GLU A 161 9.23 3.24 13.10
C GLU A 161 8.39 4.12 14.01
N ALA A 162 7.87 5.24 13.48
CA ALA A 162 6.99 6.13 14.23
C ALA A 162 5.62 5.50 14.53
N GLY A 163 5.21 4.53 13.74
CA GLY A 163 3.88 3.90 13.81
C GLY A 163 2.77 4.71 13.14
N MET A 164 1.79 4.00 12.57
CA MET A 164 0.59 4.57 11.98
C MET A 164 -0.30 5.20 13.06
N GLN A 165 -0.77 6.41 12.85
CA GLN A 165 -1.72 7.06 13.75
C GLN A 165 -3.10 6.42 13.61
N ILE A 166 -3.72 6.12 14.75
CA ILE A 166 -5.10 5.64 14.81
C ILE A 166 -6.02 6.85 15.00
N ASP A 167 -6.35 7.49 13.90
CA ASP A 167 -7.38 8.53 13.87
C ASP A 167 -8.78 7.93 13.63
N TRP A 168 -9.79 8.77 13.49
CA TRP A 168 -11.16 8.33 13.24
C TRP A 168 -11.30 7.53 11.94
N TYR A 169 -10.53 7.89 10.92
CA TYR A 169 -10.60 7.22 9.62
C TYR A 169 -9.96 5.82 9.66
N ALA A 170 -8.78 5.70 10.28
CA ALA A 170 -8.15 4.41 10.53
C ALA A 170 -9.05 3.49 11.35
N THR A 171 -9.68 4.02 12.43
CA THR A 171 -10.64 3.26 13.25
C THR A 171 -11.83 2.78 12.41
N LEU A 172 -12.40 3.65 11.57
CA LEU A 172 -13.53 3.31 10.71
C LEU A 172 -13.17 2.16 9.75
N LEU A 173 -12.03 2.27 9.05
CA LEU A 173 -11.64 1.27 8.06
C LEU A 173 -11.24 -0.07 8.69
N ILE A 174 -10.50 -0.04 9.80
CA ILE A 174 -10.21 -1.27 10.56
C ILE A 174 -11.51 -1.87 11.11
N GLY A 175 -12.43 -1.02 11.56
CA GLY A 175 -13.74 -1.44 12.07
C GLY A 175 -14.61 -2.11 11.01
N SER A 176 -14.63 -1.58 9.79
CA SER A 176 -15.41 -2.16 8.69
C SER A 176 -14.92 -3.55 8.27
N ALA A 177 -13.62 -3.85 8.46
CA ALA A 177 -13.02 -5.16 8.18
C ALA A 177 -12.77 -6.01 9.45
N ALA A 178 -13.34 -5.64 10.60
CA ALA A 178 -12.99 -6.29 11.87
C ALA A 178 -13.34 -7.78 11.92
N ALA A 179 -14.42 -8.19 11.26
CA ALA A 179 -14.83 -9.59 11.19
C ALA A 179 -13.76 -10.44 10.45
N GLU A 180 -13.35 -9.99 9.27
CA GLU A 180 -12.34 -10.64 8.44
C GLU A 180 -10.97 -10.62 9.12
N LEU A 181 -10.60 -9.50 9.74
CA LEU A 181 -9.35 -9.36 10.50
C LEU A 181 -9.29 -10.29 11.71
N ASN A 182 -10.41 -10.54 12.38
CA ASN A 182 -10.50 -11.49 13.50
C ASN A 182 -10.38 -12.94 13.06
N HIS A 183 -10.74 -13.26 11.82
CA HIS A 183 -10.71 -14.64 11.30
C HIS A 183 -9.28 -15.21 11.24
N TYR A 184 -8.29 -14.38 10.97
CA TYR A 184 -6.91 -14.80 10.85
C TYR A 184 -6.08 -14.30 12.05
N PRO A 185 -5.36 -15.18 12.77
CA PRO A 185 -4.57 -14.78 13.94
C PRO A 185 -3.57 -13.65 13.66
N CYS A 186 -2.87 -13.71 12.52
CA CYS A 186 -1.87 -12.71 12.16
C CYS A 186 -2.47 -11.32 11.90
N THR A 187 -3.63 -11.22 11.24
CA THR A 187 -4.29 -9.94 10.99
C THR A 187 -4.94 -9.39 12.26
N ARG A 188 -5.52 -10.27 13.08
CA ARG A 188 -6.06 -9.90 14.39
C ARG A 188 -4.98 -9.27 15.28
N GLU A 189 -3.83 -9.89 15.42
CA GLU A 189 -2.71 -9.37 16.21
C GLU A 189 -2.14 -8.08 15.61
N THR A 190 -2.11 -8.00 14.28
CA THR A 190 -1.55 -6.85 13.58
C THR A 190 -2.44 -5.63 13.67
N TYR A 191 -3.76 -5.76 13.52
CA TYR A 191 -4.66 -4.61 13.35
C TYR A 191 -5.59 -4.37 14.52
N LEU A 192 -5.92 -5.38 15.32
CA LEU A 192 -6.88 -5.26 16.40
C LEU A 192 -6.20 -5.16 17.77
N VAL A 193 -6.95 -4.74 18.76
CA VAL A 193 -6.59 -4.75 20.19
C VAL A 193 -7.69 -5.54 20.89
N ASP A 194 -7.33 -6.69 21.48
CA ASP A 194 -8.28 -7.61 22.11
C ASP A 194 -9.47 -7.98 21.21
N GLY A 195 -9.22 -8.11 19.90
CA GLY A 195 -10.24 -8.44 18.90
C GLY A 195 -11.11 -7.27 18.46
N HIS A 196 -10.84 -6.05 18.92
CA HIS A 196 -11.59 -4.84 18.61
C HIS A 196 -10.75 -3.84 17.80
N PRO A 197 -11.38 -3.02 16.95
CA PRO A 197 -10.71 -1.91 16.28
C PRO A 197 -10.11 -0.95 17.30
N PRO A 198 -8.82 -0.58 17.16
CA PRO A 198 -8.26 0.46 18.00
C PRO A 198 -8.98 1.79 17.72
N ALA A 199 -9.18 2.59 18.75
CA ALA A 199 -9.87 3.87 18.64
C ALA A 199 -9.07 4.99 19.33
N PRO A 200 -9.17 6.24 18.84
CA PRO A 200 -8.63 7.38 19.56
C PRO A 200 -9.35 7.55 20.89
N PRO A 201 -8.69 8.13 21.92
CA PRO A 201 -9.33 8.36 23.19
C PRO A 201 -10.50 9.33 23.04
N TRP A 202 -11.57 9.11 23.79
CA TRP A 202 -12.75 9.97 23.79
C TRP A 202 -12.44 11.40 24.30
N THR A 203 -11.45 11.52 25.15
CA THR A 203 -10.99 12.82 25.69
C THR A 203 -9.75 13.29 24.94
N ALA A 204 -9.48 14.60 25.01
CA ALA A 204 -8.26 15.16 24.43
C ALA A 204 -7.02 14.42 24.97
N GLY A 205 -6.21 13.90 24.06
CA GLY A 205 -5.01 13.13 24.38
C GLY A 205 -4.18 12.86 23.14
N ALA A 206 -3.06 12.18 23.31
CA ALA A 206 -2.23 11.76 22.20
C ALA A 206 -2.97 10.69 21.35
N VAL A 207 -2.99 10.89 20.04
CA VAL A 207 -3.52 9.88 19.10
C VAL A 207 -2.69 8.60 19.23
N PRO A 208 -3.30 7.44 19.51
CA PRO A 208 -2.58 6.19 19.65
C PRO A 208 -1.91 5.81 18.32
N ARG A 209 -0.86 5.02 18.42
CA ARG A 209 -0.11 4.55 17.25
C ARG A 209 -0.07 3.03 17.21
N LYS A 210 -0.25 2.49 16.01
CA LYS A 210 -0.06 1.08 15.73
C LYS A 210 1.29 0.87 15.04
N HIS A 211 2.11 0.03 15.61
CA HIS A 211 3.41 -0.34 15.05
C HIS A 211 3.32 -1.65 14.29
N PHE A 212 4.02 -1.72 13.18
CA PHE A 212 4.12 -2.89 12.32
C PHE A 212 5.58 -3.38 12.29
N PRO A 213 6.03 -4.13 13.30
CA PRO A 213 7.45 -4.47 13.45
C PRO A 213 7.98 -5.33 12.28
N TYR A 214 7.15 -6.20 11.72
CA TYR A 214 7.53 -7.00 10.55
C TYR A 214 7.67 -6.13 9.30
N LEU A 215 6.74 -5.22 9.04
CA LEU A 215 6.82 -4.29 7.91
C LEU A 215 8.06 -3.38 8.03
N THR A 216 8.36 -2.88 9.23
CA THR A 216 9.56 -2.08 9.48
C THR A 216 10.83 -2.86 9.15
N LYS A 217 10.92 -4.13 9.58
CA LYS A 217 12.06 -5.00 9.25
C LYS A 217 12.16 -5.27 7.75
N THR A 218 11.03 -5.52 7.09
CA THR A 218 10.95 -5.75 5.64
C THR A 218 11.42 -4.54 4.86
N LEU A 219 10.96 -3.34 5.20
CA LEU A 219 11.37 -2.10 4.52
C LEU A 219 12.87 -1.82 4.69
N LYS A 220 13.41 -2.02 5.91
CA LYS A 220 14.85 -1.89 6.16
C LYS A 220 15.66 -2.89 5.36
N HIS A 221 15.24 -4.15 5.35
CA HIS A 221 15.90 -5.20 4.56
C HIS A 221 15.84 -4.87 3.06
N LEU A 222 14.68 -4.47 2.56
CA LEU A 222 14.49 -4.11 1.15
C LEU A 222 15.34 -2.89 0.74
N ALA A 223 15.53 -1.92 1.62
CA ALA A 223 16.41 -0.79 1.38
C ALA A 223 17.89 -1.17 1.26
N GLU A 224 18.34 -2.20 1.97
CA GLU A 224 19.73 -2.68 1.93
C GLU A 224 19.97 -3.73 0.84
N ALA A 225 19.06 -4.71 0.72
CA ALA A 225 19.19 -5.82 -0.23
C ALA A 225 18.81 -5.44 -1.67
N GLY A 226 18.06 -4.36 -1.83
CA GLY A 226 17.58 -3.90 -3.14
C GLY A 226 16.22 -4.49 -3.53
N PRO A 227 15.58 -3.90 -4.55
CA PRO A 227 14.21 -4.23 -4.95
C PRO A 227 14.03 -5.67 -5.46
N ARG A 228 15.09 -6.23 -6.07
CA ARG A 228 15.02 -7.60 -6.62
C ARG A 228 14.90 -8.68 -5.55
N ASP A 229 15.32 -8.42 -4.31
CA ASP A 229 15.17 -9.37 -3.20
C ASP A 229 13.70 -9.71 -2.91
N PHE A 230 12.79 -8.78 -3.19
CA PHE A 230 11.35 -9.00 -3.05
C PHE A 230 10.81 -10.08 -4.01
N TYR A 231 11.45 -10.28 -5.16
CA TYR A 231 11.02 -11.22 -6.20
C TYR A 231 11.92 -12.44 -6.33
N GLU A 232 13.20 -12.32 -6.04
CA GLU A 232 14.20 -13.36 -6.30
C GLU A 232 14.96 -13.81 -5.05
N GLY A 233 15.03 -12.94 -4.02
CA GLY A 233 15.86 -13.15 -2.86
C GLY A 233 15.17 -13.81 -1.67
N ARG A 234 15.63 -13.41 -0.49
CA ARG A 234 15.15 -13.94 0.79
C ARG A 234 13.69 -13.57 1.06
N LEU A 235 13.30 -12.33 0.75
CA LEU A 235 11.90 -11.91 0.94
C LEU A 235 10.95 -12.73 0.08
N ALA A 236 11.32 -12.98 -1.18
CA ALA A 236 10.54 -13.84 -2.06
C ALA A 236 10.31 -15.23 -1.48
N SER A 237 11.35 -15.85 -0.91
CA SER A 237 11.24 -17.16 -0.27
C SER A 237 10.28 -17.11 0.92
N THR A 238 10.45 -16.13 1.80
CA THR A 238 9.60 -15.96 2.98
C THR A 238 8.13 -15.72 2.60
N LEU A 239 7.88 -14.88 1.60
CA LEU A 239 6.52 -14.60 1.11
C LEU A 239 5.84 -15.86 0.59
N VAL A 240 6.53 -16.60 -0.28
CA VAL A 240 5.98 -17.85 -0.86
C VAL A 240 5.71 -18.89 0.22
N GLU A 241 6.64 -19.09 1.16
CA GLU A 241 6.49 -20.04 2.26
C GLU A 241 5.29 -19.68 3.16
N ASP A 242 5.14 -18.42 3.54
CA ASP A 242 4.06 -17.95 4.41
C ASP A 242 2.70 -18.05 3.71
N ILE A 243 2.61 -17.62 2.45
CA ILE A 243 1.38 -17.69 1.67
C ILE A 243 0.97 -19.14 1.42
N SER A 244 1.91 -20.00 1.06
CA SER A 244 1.66 -21.45 0.86
C SER A 244 1.19 -22.13 2.14
N ARG A 245 1.77 -21.80 3.29
CA ARG A 245 1.35 -22.31 4.60
C ARG A 245 -0.10 -21.94 4.94
N CYS A 246 -0.57 -20.80 4.43
CA CYS A 246 -1.95 -20.34 4.58
C CYS A 246 -2.90 -20.85 3.47
N GLY A 247 -2.43 -21.73 2.58
CA GLY A 247 -3.24 -22.29 1.49
C GLY A 247 -3.32 -21.46 0.22
N GLY A 248 -2.48 -20.42 0.09
CA GLY A 248 -2.40 -19.61 -1.14
C GLY A 248 -1.56 -20.27 -2.22
N ILE A 249 -1.72 -19.81 -3.45
CA ILE A 249 -1.15 -20.43 -4.66
C ILE A 249 0.04 -19.64 -5.24
N LEU A 250 0.48 -18.58 -4.57
CA LEU A 250 1.63 -17.80 -5.02
C LEU A 250 2.91 -18.65 -4.97
N SER A 251 3.62 -18.74 -6.09
CA SER A 251 4.88 -19.47 -6.22
C SER A 251 6.06 -18.56 -6.52
N ARG A 252 7.28 -19.10 -6.45
CA ARG A 252 8.49 -18.39 -6.90
C ARG A 252 8.40 -17.98 -8.36
N ASP A 253 7.88 -18.85 -9.21
CA ASP A 253 7.73 -18.56 -10.64
C ASP A 253 6.73 -17.42 -10.90
N CYS A 254 5.69 -17.29 -10.07
CA CYS A 254 4.79 -16.15 -10.13
C CYS A 254 5.55 -14.83 -9.89
N LEU A 255 6.44 -14.79 -8.92
CA LEU A 255 7.22 -13.59 -8.60
C LEU A 255 8.21 -13.22 -9.71
N LEU A 256 8.79 -14.19 -10.40
CA LEU A 256 9.71 -13.97 -11.50
C LEU A 256 9.03 -13.41 -12.76
N TYR A 257 7.73 -13.67 -12.91
CA TYR A 257 6.95 -13.25 -14.07
C TYR A 257 6.51 -11.76 -14.04
N THR A 258 6.79 -11.04 -12.98
CA THR A 258 6.30 -9.68 -12.72
C THR A 258 7.18 -8.55 -13.22
N SER A 259 8.07 -8.77 -14.18
CA SER A 259 8.79 -7.63 -14.74
C SER A 259 7.81 -6.66 -15.40
N PRO A 260 7.65 -5.40 -14.89
CA PRO A 260 6.86 -4.41 -15.58
C PRO A 260 7.46 -4.17 -16.95
N SER A 261 6.63 -4.27 -17.97
CA SER A 261 7.01 -3.90 -19.32
C SER A 261 6.79 -2.39 -19.47
N PRO A 262 7.81 -1.59 -19.78
CA PRO A 262 7.58 -0.27 -20.29
C PRO A 262 6.82 -0.43 -21.60
N ARG A 263 5.65 0.15 -21.69
CA ARG A 263 4.93 0.30 -22.96
C ARG A 263 5.30 1.67 -23.50
N ASP A 264 5.91 1.66 -24.68
CA ASP A 264 6.22 2.85 -25.47
C ASP A 264 4.95 3.62 -25.85
#